data_a8e22201d5925704e461d13b252af3e3
#
_entry.id   a8e22201d5925704e461d13b252af3e3
#
_cell.length_a   1.000
_cell.length_b   1.000
_cell.length_c   1.000
_cell.angle_alpha   90.00
_cell.angle_beta   90.00
_cell.angle_gamma   90.00
#
_symmetry.space_group_name_H-M   'P 1'
#
loop_
_entity.id
_entity.type
_entity.pdbx_description
1 polymer ?
#
loop_
_entity_poly.entity_id
_entity_poly.type
_entity_poly.pdbx_seq_one_letter_code
_entity_poly.pdbx_strand_id
1 'polypeptide(L)'
;MTPDAEARVVEEIDRRWIAAFNAGDVDTVVSLYTDDVVVMPPAEPSLHGREAVRQWLGAFFESHTARQSLINDEVVVTGDWAWMRGHFTLVIERRDAPGEVRHEGKHLVIWRRQEDGSWMAARDIWNLDTP
;
A
#
# COMPACT_ATOMS: atom_id res chain seq x y z
N MET A 1 15.48 -20.15 -1.50
CA MET A 1 15.80 -18.70 -1.46
C MET A 1 15.96 -18.29 0.00
N THR A 2 16.95 -17.45 0.29
CA THR A 2 17.18 -16.97 1.66
C THR A 2 16.12 -15.95 2.07
N PRO A 3 15.88 -15.74 3.39
CA PRO A 3 14.98 -14.67 3.84
C PRO A 3 15.37 -13.29 3.32
N ASP A 4 16.66 -12.98 3.25
CA ASP A 4 17.13 -11.69 2.73
C ASP A 4 16.81 -11.52 1.23
N ALA A 5 16.95 -12.59 0.45
CA ALA A 5 16.59 -12.55 -0.97
C ALA A 5 15.08 -12.39 -1.15
N GLU A 6 14.28 -13.05 -0.31
CA GLU A 6 12.83 -12.90 -0.33
C GLU A 6 12.38 -11.52 0.11
N ALA A 7 13.04 -10.93 1.11
CA ALA A 7 12.78 -9.56 1.51
C ALA A 7 12.96 -8.59 0.34
N ARG A 8 13.98 -8.80 -0.50
CA ARG A 8 14.18 -7.98 -1.71
C ARG A 8 13.07 -8.17 -2.73
N VAL A 9 12.53 -9.38 -2.84
CA VAL A 9 11.38 -9.65 -3.72
C VAL A 9 10.16 -8.86 -3.23
N VAL A 10 9.89 -8.87 -1.92
CA VAL A 10 8.78 -8.11 -1.33
C VAL A 10 8.97 -6.61 -1.57
N GLU A 11 10.18 -6.10 -1.36
CA GLU A 11 10.48 -4.69 -1.61
C GLU A 11 10.27 -4.31 -3.08
N GLU A 12 10.60 -5.20 -4.01
CA GLU A 12 10.39 -4.96 -5.44
C GLU A 12 8.90 -4.89 -5.79
N ILE A 13 8.08 -5.74 -5.19
CA ILE A 13 6.63 -5.69 -5.37
C ILE A 13 6.08 -4.38 -4.80
N ASP A 14 6.60 -3.94 -3.68
CA ASP A 14 6.20 -2.67 -3.07
C ASP A 14 6.56 -1.47 -3.96
N ARG A 15 7.68 -1.51 -4.68
CA ARG A 15 8.01 -0.47 -5.67
C ARG A 15 7.00 -0.45 -6.81
N ARG A 16 6.51 -1.59 -7.23
CA ARG A 16 5.45 -1.67 -8.24
C ARG A 16 4.14 -1.09 -7.70
N TRP A 17 3.85 -1.33 -6.42
CA TRP A 17 2.69 -0.77 -5.75
C TRP A 17 2.73 0.77 -5.76
N ILE A 18 3.86 1.34 -5.33
CA ILE A 18 3.98 2.80 -5.25
C ILE A 18 3.94 3.45 -6.63
N ALA A 19 4.52 2.83 -7.64
CA ALA A 19 4.47 3.33 -9.02
C ALA A 19 3.03 3.31 -9.54
N ALA A 20 2.29 2.24 -9.29
CA ALA A 20 0.89 2.13 -9.68
C ALA A 20 0.01 3.13 -8.95
N PHE A 21 0.20 3.29 -7.65
CA PHE A 21 -0.53 4.27 -6.85
C PHE A 21 -0.30 5.69 -7.38
N ASN A 22 0.95 6.06 -7.63
CA ASN A 22 1.30 7.40 -8.13
C ASN A 22 0.78 7.66 -9.54
N ALA A 23 0.54 6.61 -10.31
CA ALA A 23 -0.06 6.71 -11.63
C ALA A 23 -1.60 6.69 -11.59
N GLY A 24 -2.22 6.48 -10.43
CA GLY A 24 -3.66 6.31 -10.32
C GLY A 24 -4.15 4.99 -10.92
N ASP A 25 -3.26 4.01 -11.07
CA ASP A 25 -3.55 2.71 -11.66
C ASP A 25 -4.14 1.76 -10.62
N VAL A 26 -5.43 1.91 -10.37
CA VAL A 26 -6.16 1.15 -9.35
C VAL A 26 -6.10 -0.35 -9.61
N ASP A 27 -6.23 -0.77 -10.86
CA ASP A 27 -6.22 -2.19 -11.21
C ASP A 27 -4.90 -2.88 -10.84
N THR A 28 -3.77 -2.23 -11.12
CA THR A 28 -2.47 -2.78 -10.73
C THR A 28 -2.30 -2.79 -9.21
N VAL A 29 -2.69 -1.70 -8.51
CA VAL A 29 -2.63 -1.68 -7.04
C VAL A 29 -3.40 -2.87 -6.46
N VAL A 30 -4.63 -3.07 -6.89
CA VAL A 30 -5.50 -4.13 -6.36
C VAL A 30 -4.96 -5.52 -6.71
N SER A 31 -4.31 -5.67 -7.86
CA SER A 31 -3.73 -6.96 -8.27
C SER A 31 -2.59 -7.44 -7.36
N LEU A 32 -2.01 -6.54 -6.57
CA LEU A 32 -0.91 -6.86 -5.65
C LEU A 32 -1.41 -7.28 -4.26
N TYR A 33 -2.71 -7.28 -4.04
CA TYR A 33 -3.35 -7.68 -2.78
C TYR A 33 -3.94 -9.09 -2.86
N THR A 34 -3.97 -9.78 -1.72
CA THR A 34 -4.70 -11.05 -1.64
C THR A 34 -6.21 -10.83 -1.77
N ASP A 35 -6.95 -11.88 -2.13
CA ASP A 35 -8.41 -11.79 -2.23
C ASP A 35 -9.06 -11.34 -0.91
N ASP A 36 -8.49 -11.78 0.21
CA ASP A 36 -8.99 -11.49 1.56
C ASP A 36 -8.27 -10.32 2.23
N VAL A 37 -7.69 -9.43 1.46
CA VAL A 37 -6.96 -8.27 1.99
C VAL A 37 -7.83 -7.45 2.94
N VAL A 38 -7.20 -6.93 3.98
CA VAL A 38 -7.82 -5.90 4.84
C VAL A 38 -6.93 -4.67 4.81
N VAL A 39 -7.50 -3.57 4.36
CA VAL A 39 -6.84 -2.27 4.32
C VAL A 39 -7.47 -1.40 5.40
N MET A 40 -6.63 -0.81 6.23
CA MET A 40 -7.05 -0.07 7.42
C MET A 40 -6.57 1.37 7.34
N PRO A 41 -7.33 2.25 6.66
CA PRO A 41 -6.94 3.65 6.53
C PRO A 41 -7.15 4.43 7.83
N PRO A 42 -6.44 5.55 8.02
CA PRO A 42 -6.65 6.39 9.20
C PRO A 42 -8.06 7.01 9.20
N ALA A 43 -8.67 7.00 10.37
CA ALA A 43 -9.96 7.66 10.63
C ALA A 43 -11.14 7.17 9.77
N GLU A 44 -11.03 5.96 9.21
CA GLU A 44 -12.08 5.34 8.40
C GLU A 44 -12.24 3.87 8.78
N PRO A 45 -13.40 3.27 8.52
CA PRO A 45 -13.57 1.84 8.74
C PRO A 45 -12.64 1.01 7.87
N SER A 46 -12.29 -0.18 8.34
CA SER A 46 -11.49 -1.13 7.57
C SER A 46 -12.20 -1.53 6.27
N LEU A 47 -11.41 -1.71 5.22
CA LEU A 47 -11.89 -2.19 3.92
C LEU A 47 -11.55 -3.68 3.80
N HIS A 48 -12.54 -4.50 3.51
CA HIS A 48 -12.40 -5.94 3.44
C HIS A 48 -12.55 -6.44 2.00
N GLY A 49 -11.47 -7.02 1.46
CA GLY A 49 -11.46 -7.60 0.13
C GLY A 49 -11.06 -6.61 -0.96
N ARG A 50 -10.65 -7.16 -2.11
CA ARG A 50 -10.16 -6.37 -3.25
C ARG A 50 -11.20 -5.39 -3.79
N GLU A 51 -12.45 -5.81 -3.86
CA GLU A 51 -13.49 -4.97 -4.47
C GLU A 51 -13.75 -3.72 -3.64
N ALA A 52 -13.78 -3.84 -2.30
CA ALA A 52 -13.93 -2.68 -1.42
C ALA A 52 -12.78 -1.70 -1.60
N VAL A 53 -11.54 -2.21 -1.71
CA VAL A 53 -10.35 -1.38 -1.95
C VAL A 53 -10.43 -0.70 -3.32
N ARG A 54 -10.86 -1.45 -4.35
CA ARG A 54 -11.03 -0.90 -5.71
C ARG A 54 -11.99 0.27 -5.73
N GLN A 55 -13.14 0.12 -5.09
CA GLN A 55 -14.15 1.18 -5.04
C GLN A 55 -13.64 2.40 -4.28
N TRP A 56 -12.99 2.18 -3.15
CA TRP A 56 -12.44 3.26 -2.32
C TRP A 56 -11.36 4.06 -3.05
N LEU A 57 -10.39 3.38 -3.65
CA LEU A 57 -9.33 4.02 -4.43
C LEU A 57 -9.87 4.68 -5.69
N GLY A 58 -10.79 4.01 -6.39
CA GLY A 58 -11.41 4.57 -7.59
C GLY A 58 -12.12 5.89 -7.31
N ALA A 59 -12.89 5.96 -6.24
CA ALA A 59 -13.55 7.18 -5.83
C ALA A 59 -12.55 8.28 -5.47
N PHE A 60 -11.47 7.93 -4.76
CA PHE A 60 -10.41 8.87 -4.43
C PHE A 60 -9.78 9.48 -5.69
N PHE A 61 -9.39 8.65 -6.64
CA PHE A 61 -8.71 9.12 -7.86
C PHE A 61 -9.63 9.82 -8.85
N GLU A 62 -10.95 9.67 -8.73
CA GLU A 62 -11.88 10.48 -9.52
C GLU A 62 -11.78 11.97 -9.18
N SER A 63 -11.53 12.30 -7.92
CA SER A 63 -11.53 13.67 -7.40
C SER A 63 -10.16 14.21 -7.03
N HIS A 64 -9.15 13.35 -6.94
CA HIS A 64 -7.80 13.71 -6.47
C HIS A 64 -6.71 13.09 -7.30
N THR A 65 -5.55 13.73 -7.28
CA THR A 65 -4.27 13.11 -7.63
C THR A 65 -3.42 12.99 -6.38
N ALA A 66 -2.51 12.04 -6.37
CA ALA A 66 -1.64 11.81 -5.23
C ALA A 66 -0.24 11.42 -5.68
N ARG A 67 0.74 11.86 -4.92
CA ARG A 67 2.14 11.42 -5.05
C ARG A 67 2.60 10.94 -3.68
N GLN A 68 3.07 9.72 -3.61
CA GLN A 68 3.56 9.12 -2.38
C GLN A 68 5.00 8.69 -2.54
N SER A 69 5.81 8.98 -1.52
CA SER A 69 7.16 8.47 -1.37
C SER A 69 7.19 7.57 -0.14
N LEU A 70 7.65 6.33 -0.32
CA LEU A 70 7.74 5.34 0.75
C LEU A 70 9.20 5.05 1.08
N ILE A 71 9.49 4.90 2.36
CA ILE A 71 10.76 4.35 2.83
C ILE A 71 10.43 3.16 3.73
N ASN A 72 10.95 2.00 3.37
CA ASN A 72 10.80 0.79 4.18
C ASN A 72 11.99 0.70 5.12
N ASP A 73 11.73 0.84 6.41
CA ASP A 73 12.77 0.82 7.43
C ASP A 73 13.20 -0.60 7.74
N GLU A 74 12.29 -1.56 7.64
CA GLU A 74 12.62 -2.97 7.79
C GLU A 74 11.62 -3.87 7.08
N VAL A 75 12.13 -4.99 6.58
CA VAL A 75 11.34 -6.08 6.00
C VAL A 75 11.85 -7.38 6.59
N VAL A 76 10.96 -8.14 7.22
CA VAL A 76 11.30 -9.41 7.86
C VAL A 76 10.43 -10.51 7.27
N VAL A 77 11.07 -11.55 6.76
CA VAL A 77 10.39 -12.74 6.22
C VAL A 77 10.48 -13.86 7.22
N THR A 78 9.34 -14.49 7.51
CA THR A 78 9.27 -15.66 8.39
C THR A 78 8.28 -16.66 7.82
N GLY A 79 8.80 -17.77 7.23
CA GLY A 79 7.97 -18.77 6.56
C GLY A 79 7.22 -18.17 5.37
N ASP A 80 5.90 -18.34 5.35
CA ASP A 80 5.04 -17.85 4.28
C ASP A 80 4.52 -16.43 4.53
N TRP A 81 5.06 -15.73 5.53
CA TRP A 81 4.66 -14.38 5.88
C TRP A 81 5.87 -13.45 5.87
N ALA A 82 5.59 -12.20 5.63
CA ALA A 82 6.58 -11.13 5.81
C ALA A 82 5.86 -9.92 6.40
N TRP A 83 6.58 -9.14 7.20
CA TRP A 83 6.07 -7.85 7.63
C TRP A 83 7.07 -6.76 7.23
N MET A 84 6.52 -5.61 6.90
CA MET A 84 7.27 -4.49 6.37
C MET A 84 6.76 -3.24 7.05
N ARG A 85 7.65 -2.50 7.68
CA ARG A 85 7.27 -1.22 8.25
C ARG A 85 8.14 -0.10 7.71
N GLY A 86 7.57 1.07 7.66
CA GLY A 86 8.28 2.24 7.18
C GLY A 86 7.49 3.50 7.41
N HIS A 87 7.91 4.54 6.69
CA HIS A 87 7.28 5.84 6.76
C HIS A 87 7.09 6.41 5.36
N PHE A 88 6.22 7.39 5.23
CA PHE A 88 5.86 7.93 3.94
C PHE A 88 5.59 9.43 4.01
N THR A 89 5.68 10.04 2.84
CA THR A 89 5.17 11.36 2.55
C THR A 89 4.12 11.23 1.46
N LEU A 90 2.96 11.84 1.65
CA LEU A 90 1.84 11.80 0.71
C LEU A 90 1.40 13.22 0.40
N VAL A 91 1.40 13.59 -0.89
CA VAL A 91 0.91 14.88 -1.35
C VAL A 91 -0.34 14.66 -2.17
N ILE A 92 -1.43 15.29 -1.76
CA ILE A 92 -2.75 15.13 -2.37
C ILE A 92 -3.20 16.47 -2.94
N GLU A 93 -3.72 16.45 -4.17
CA GLU A 93 -4.36 17.60 -4.81
C GLU A 93 -5.76 17.22 -5.26
N ARG A 94 -6.71 18.16 -5.09
CA ARG A 94 -8.03 18.02 -5.71
C ARG A 94 -7.93 18.40 -7.19
N ARG A 95 -8.67 17.69 -8.03
CA ARG A 95 -8.67 17.98 -9.47
C ARG A 95 -9.41 19.27 -9.83
N ASP A 96 -10.36 19.68 -8.98
CA ASP A 96 -11.26 20.82 -9.23
C ASP A 96 -10.85 22.10 -8.49
N ALA A 97 -9.73 22.08 -7.75
CA ALA A 97 -9.28 23.25 -6.99
C ALA A 97 -7.75 23.23 -6.86
N PRO A 98 -7.10 24.40 -6.87
CA PRO A 98 -5.65 24.45 -6.64
C PRO A 98 -5.29 24.21 -5.19
N GLY A 99 -4.07 23.76 -4.96
CA GLY A 99 -3.49 23.60 -3.64
C GLY A 99 -3.19 22.14 -3.32
N GLU A 100 -2.09 21.95 -2.61
CA GLU A 100 -1.62 20.66 -2.17
C GLU A 100 -1.85 20.51 -0.67
N VAL A 101 -2.19 19.28 -0.25
CA VAL A 101 -2.17 18.88 1.16
C VAL A 101 -1.10 17.83 1.32
N ARG A 102 -0.16 18.07 2.25
CA ARG A 102 0.95 17.18 2.51
C ARG A 102 0.73 16.45 3.83
N HIS A 103 0.82 15.14 3.79
CA HIS A 103 0.77 14.29 4.98
C HIS A 103 2.07 13.52 5.13
N GLU A 104 2.48 13.31 6.37
CA GLU A 104 3.55 12.39 6.73
C GLU A 104 2.99 11.37 7.69
N GLY A 105 3.46 10.14 7.57
CA GLY A 105 2.95 9.06 8.39
C GLY A 105 3.83 7.83 8.34
N LYS A 106 3.29 6.75 8.88
CA LYS A 106 3.98 5.47 9.00
C LYS A 106 3.04 4.32 8.70
N HIS A 107 3.61 3.23 8.23
CA HIS A 107 2.83 2.09 7.73
C HIS A 107 3.41 0.78 8.21
N LEU A 108 2.53 -0.22 8.26
CA LEU A 108 2.86 -1.62 8.47
C LEU A 108 2.07 -2.44 7.49
N VAL A 109 2.75 -3.26 6.70
CA VAL A 109 2.14 -4.15 5.71
C VAL A 109 2.54 -5.58 6.04
N ILE A 110 1.58 -6.49 6.04
CA ILE A 110 1.81 -7.92 6.17
C ILE A 110 1.61 -8.56 4.81
N TRP A 111 2.63 -9.28 4.35
CA TRP A 111 2.66 -9.97 3.07
C TRP A 111 2.51 -11.47 3.29
N ARG A 112 1.85 -12.13 2.36
CA ARG A 112 1.66 -13.59 2.40
C ARG A 112 2.15 -14.21 1.11
N ARG A 113 2.95 -15.29 1.24
CA ARG A 113 3.38 -16.09 0.10
C ARG A 113 2.19 -16.91 -0.40
N GLN A 114 1.98 -16.88 -1.70
CA GLN A 114 0.93 -17.64 -2.37
C GLN A 114 1.45 -19.03 -2.74
N GLU A 115 0.55 -19.92 -3.15
CA GLU A 115 0.92 -21.29 -3.53
C GLU A 115 1.91 -21.34 -4.69
N ASP A 116 1.83 -20.38 -5.61
CA ASP A 116 2.75 -20.27 -6.75
C ASP A 116 4.10 -19.65 -6.38
N GLY A 117 4.32 -19.31 -5.13
CA GLY A 117 5.56 -18.70 -4.62
C GLY A 117 5.60 -17.19 -4.70
N SER A 118 4.61 -16.54 -5.31
CA SER A 118 4.54 -15.08 -5.35
C SER A 118 4.12 -14.51 -3.99
N TRP A 119 4.45 -13.25 -3.75
CA TRP A 119 4.08 -12.53 -2.55
C TRP A 119 2.99 -11.51 -2.84
N MET A 120 1.99 -11.45 -1.96
CA MET A 120 0.91 -10.47 -2.07
C MET A 120 0.63 -9.84 -0.71
N ALA A 121 0.25 -8.58 -0.71
CA ALA A 121 -0.09 -7.87 0.53
C ALA A 121 -1.44 -8.35 1.05
N ALA A 122 -1.49 -8.75 2.32
CA ALA A 122 -2.68 -9.30 2.95
C ALA A 122 -3.31 -8.36 3.97
N ARG A 123 -2.48 -7.55 4.65
CA ARG A 123 -2.95 -6.54 5.63
C ARG A 123 -2.13 -5.29 5.44
N ASP A 124 -2.79 -4.15 5.47
CA ASP A 124 -2.15 -2.87 5.24
C ASP A 124 -2.78 -1.83 6.18
N ILE A 125 -1.99 -1.30 7.07
CA ILE A 125 -2.42 -0.27 8.02
C ILE A 125 -1.43 0.89 8.01
N TRP A 126 -1.95 2.09 8.09
CA TRP A 126 -1.11 3.27 8.24
C TRP A 126 -1.81 4.30 9.11
N ASN A 127 -1.01 5.21 9.62
CA ASN A 127 -1.53 6.36 10.34
C ASN A 127 -0.71 7.60 9.98
N LEU A 128 -1.24 8.74 10.34
CA LEU A 128 -0.59 10.02 10.09
C LEU A 128 0.13 10.49 11.35
N ASP A 129 1.24 11.20 11.18
CA ASP A 129 2.04 11.73 12.30
C ASP A 129 1.33 12.90 12.99
N THR A 130 0.44 13.58 12.26
CA THR A 130 -0.39 14.67 12.78
C THR A 130 -1.84 14.41 12.49
N PRO A 131 -2.76 14.92 13.32
CA PRO A 131 -4.20 14.76 13.07
C PRO A 131 -4.67 15.33 11.74
#